data_14b982265b198ed5b8ed3e6d41f45350
#
_entry.id   14b982265b198ed5b8ed3e6d41f45350
#
_cell.length_a   1.000
_cell.length_b   1.000
_cell.length_c   1.000
_cell.angle_alpha   90.00
_cell.angle_beta   90.00
_cell.angle_gamma   90.00
#
_symmetry.space_group_name_H-M   'P 1'
#
loop_
_entity.id
_entity.type
_entity.pdbx_description
1 polymer ?
#
loop_
_entity_poly.entity_id
_entity_poly.type
_entity_poly.pdbx_seq_one_letter_code
_entity_poly.pdbx_strand_id
1 'polypeptide(L)'
;TAKSISDMLKNNAVIMIMALGMLGVLLVGGIDISVASTLSFSGMTVGMLMKNRVVTSTPLLFLIAVAVGAACGLVIGLVIAYGKVIPIIATMGFMYIYRGMAYLISNSEWASAENLGTFKNFALGKTLGLNNVIWVTIICYVIFFVVMKWTKVGRMVYAVGSNREAAAISGINTKKIDLLVYTVMGILAGLCGALAVSVYASAQPNMLYAKEMDVIAACVIGGVSMSGGRGTVSGALLGSLILAIIAKALPLVGIESIAQNTVKGIIIMVVVILNVVTQRAMDKSNLKGREM
;
A
#
# COMPACT_ATOMS: atom_id res chain seq x y z
N THR A 1 -2.98 14.59 22.63
CA THR A 1 -2.92 13.55 23.66
C THR A 1 -2.40 12.22 23.09
N ALA A 2 -1.81 11.34 23.94
CA ALA A 2 -1.34 10.01 23.51
C ALA A 2 -2.45 9.18 22.84
N LYS A 3 -3.70 9.26 23.34
CA LYS A 3 -4.87 8.64 22.73
C LYS A 3 -5.09 9.15 21.30
N SER A 4 -4.97 10.45 21.07
CA SER A 4 -5.14 11.07 19.75
C SER A 4 -4.10 10.58 18.74
N ILE A 5 -2.87 10.35 19.17
CA ILE A 5 -1.79 9.78 18.34
C ILE A 5 -2.10 8.31 18.00
N SER A 6 -2.48 7.52 19.01
CA SER A 6 -2.85 6.11 18.82
C SER A 6 -4.02 5.96 17.82
N ASP A 7 -5.05 6.78 17.93
CA ASP A 7 -6.20 6.77 17.01
C ASP A 7 -5.78 7.18 15.59
N MET A 8 -4.89 8.18 15.46
CA MET A 8 -4.34 8.58 14.17
C MET A 8 -3.57 7.44 13.51
N LEU A 9 -2.68 6.78 14.24
CA LEU A 9 -1.90 5.64 13.74
C LEU A 9 -2.80 4.48 13.35
N LYS A 10 -3.77 4.11 14.19
CA LYS A 10 -4.73 3.04 13.89
C LYS A 10 -5.52 3.31 12.61
N ASN A 11 -6.06 4.51 12.46
CA ASN A 11 -6.92 4.87 11.32
C ASN A 11 -6.12 4.99 10.00
N ASN A 12 -4.82 5.27 10.06
CA ASN A 12 -3.96 5.37 8.89
C ASN A 12 -3.08 4.12 8.67
N ALA A 13 -3.15 3.11 9.54
CA ALA A 13 -2.36 1.90 9.47
C ALA A 13 -2.43 1.20 8.11
N VAL A 14 -3.62 1.16 7.51
CA VAL A 14 -3.86 0.56 6.20
C VAL A 14 -3.03 1.26 5.12
N ILE A 15 -3.05 2.59 5.07
CA ILE A 15 -2.26 3.38 4.10
C ILE A 15 -0.77 3.20 4.37
N MET A 16 -0.36 3.18 5.65
CA MET A 16 1.03 2.94 6.03
C MET A 16 1.53 1.58 5.56
N ILE A 17 0.76 0.50 5.76
CA ILE A 17 1.15 -0.85 5.30
C ILE A 17 1.17 -0.92 3.76
N MET A 18 0.16 -0.35 3.08
CA MET A 18 0.15 -0.32 1.61
C MET A 18 1.32 0.48 1.04
N ALA A 19 1.79 1.53 1.73
CA ALA A 19 2.97 2.28 1.31
C ALA A 19 4.25 1.43 1.28
N LEU A 20 4.37 0.38 2.11
CA LEU A 20 5.49 -0.58 2.03
C LEU A 20 5.47 -1.37 0.72
N GLY A 21 4.31 -1.90 0.33
CA GLY A 21 4.17 -2.61 -0.93
C GLY A 21 4.43 -1.69 -2.13
N MET A 22 3.86 -0.48 -2.08
CA MET A 22 4.06 0.54 -3.11
C MET A 22 5.52 0.98 -3.22
N LEU A 23 6.25 1.09 -2.10
CA LEU A 23 7.70 1.31 -2.12
C LEU A 23 8.41 0.27 -2.99
N GLY A 24 8.10 -1.03 -2.81
CA GLY A 24 8.69 -2.08 -3.63
C GLY A 24 8.38 -1.91 -5.12
N VAL A 25 7.12 -1.61 -5.45
CA VAL A 25 6.65 -1.38 -6.83
C VAL A 25 7.33 -0.16 -7.46
N LEU A 26 7.40 0.96 -6.74
CA LEU A 26 8.08 2.16 -7.22
C LEU A 26 9.59 1.95 -7.38
N LEU A 27 10.22 1.20 -6.48
CA LEU A 27 11.66 0.89 -6.57
C LEU A 27 12.03 0.16 -7.86
N VAL A 28 11.18 -0.71 -8.41
CA VAL A 28 11.43 -1.35 -9.72
C VAL A 28 10.98 -0.49 -10.91
N GLY A 29 10.53 0.74 -10.67
CA GLY A 29 10.05 1.66 -11.71
C GLY A 29 8.62 1.38 -12.17
N GLY A 30 7.82 0.63 -11.37
CA GLY A 30 6.41 0.37 -11.62
C GLY A 30 5.49 1.30 -10.82
N ILE A 31 4.19 1.25 -11.13
CA ILE A 31 3.11 1.88 -10.37
C ILE A 31 1.97 0.88 -10.30
N ASP A 32 1.36 0.72 -9.12
CA ASP A 32 0.18 -0.13 -8.95
C ASP A 32 -1.02 0.71 -8.48
N ILE A 33 -1.93 0.98 -9.42
CA ILE A 33 -3.17 1.72 -9.14
C ILE A 33 -4.27 0.77 -8.63
N SER A 34 -4.11 -0.54 -8.76
CA SER A 34 -5.12 -1.53 -8.36
C SER A 34 -5.19 -1.80 -6.85
N VAL A 35 -4.24 -1.29 -6.07
CA VAL A 35 -4.04 -1.62 -4.65
C VAL A 35 -5.30 -1.43 -3.79
N ALA A 36 -6.05 -0.34 -4.00
CA ALA A 36 -7.29 -0.09 -3.26
C ALA A 36 -8.43 -1.04 -3.69
N SER A 37 -8.45 -1.45 -4.95
CA SER A 37 -9.43 -2.42 -5.46
C SER A 37 -9.11 -3.84 -5.01
N THR A 38 -7.83 -4.23 -4.99
CA THR A 38 -7.34 -5.50 -4.44
C THR A 38 -7.69 -5.62 -2.96
N LEU A 39 -7.45 -4.56 -2.19
CA LEU A 39 -7.83 -4.44 -0.78
C LEU A 39 -9.36 -4.62 -0.62
N SER A 40 -10.15 -3.91 -1.43
CA SER A 40 -11.60 -3.96 -1.36
C SER A 40 -12.14 -5.35 -1.69
N PHE A 41 -11.63 -5.99 -2.74
CA PHE A 41 -12.01 -7.36 -3.12
C PHE A 41 -11.68 -8.37 -2.03
N SER A 42 -10.47 -8.30 -1.48
CA SER A 42 -10.04 -9.15 -0.37
C SER A 42 -10.89 -8.91 0.89
N GLY A 43 -11.10 -7.65 1.28
CA GLY A 43 -11.93 -7.28 2.43
C GLY A 43 -13.38 -7.70 2.24
N MET A 44 -13.93 -7.56 1.02
CA MET A 44 -15.29 -7.98 0.69
C MET A 44 -15.44 -9.49 0.78
N THR A 45 -14.42 -10.25 0.32
CA THR A 45 -14.39 -11.72 0.46
C THR A 45 -14.49 -12.12 1.94
N VAL A 46 -13.70 -11.51 2.81
CA VAL A 46 -13.77 -11.74 4.27
C VAL A 46 -15.16 -11.39 4.81
N GLY A 47 -15.69 -10.21 4.46
CA GLY A 47 -16.99 -9.75 4.92
C GLY A 47 -18.13 -10.69 4.52
N MET A 48 -18.13 -11.19 3.30
CA MET A 48 -19.17 -12.11 2.80
C MET A 48 -19.06 -13.52 3.41
N LEU A 49 -17.83 -14.01 3.63
CA LEU A 49 -17.63 -15.29 4.33
C LEU A 49 -18.17 -15.24 5.76
N MET A 50 -18.04 -14.12 6.44
CA MET A 50 -18.61 -13.92 7.77
C MET A 50 -20.12 -13.73 7.72
N LYS A 51 -20.63 -12.90 6.82
CA LYS A 51 -22.07 -12.65 6.65
C LYS A 51 -22.82 -13.95 6.41
N ASN A 52 -22.27 -14.82 5.57
CA ASN A 52 -22.84 -16.12 5.24
C ASN A 52 -22.50 -17.22 6.26
N ARG A 53 -21.80 -16.89 7.35
CA ARG A 53 -21.36 -17.82 8.41
C ARG A 53 -20.54 -19.01 7.93
N VAL A 54 -19.85 -18.87 6.78
CA VAL A 54 -18.98 -19.92 6.22
C VAL A 54 -17.69 -20.02 7.02
N VAL A 55 -17.10 -18.88 7.39
CA VAL A 55 -15.88 -18.81 8.20
C VAL A 55 -16.08 -17.75 9.28
N THR A 56 -15.81 -18.12 10.53
CA THR A 56 -15.91 -17.22 11.70
C THR A 56 -14.58 -17.05 12.43
N SER A 57 -13.59 -17.88 12.12
CA SER A 57 -12.26 -17.85 12.75
C SER A 57 -11.47 -16.64 12.26
N THR A 58 -11.13 -15.71 13.15
CA THR A 58 -10.35 -14.51 12.85
C THR A 58 -9.01 -14.80 12.17
N PRO A 59 -8.15 -15.74 12.66
CA PRO A 59 -6.89 -16.04 11.98
C PRO A 59 -7.09 -16.58 10.56
N LEU A 60 -8.11 -17.44 10.35
CA LEU A 60 -8.40 -18.00 9.04
C LEU A 60 -8.89 -16.92 8.06
N LEU A 61 -9.66 -15.95 8.52
CA LEU A 61 -10.11 -14.82 7.70
C LEU A 61 -8.94 -13.94 7.25
N PHE A 62 -7.97 -13.69 8.13
CA PHE A 62 -6.73 -12.98 7.75
C PHE A 62 -5.93 -13.78 6.71
N LEU A 63 -5.82 -15.10 6.88
CA LEU A 63 -5.11 -15.96 5.93
C LEU A 63 -5.80 -15.95 4.55
N ILE A 64 -7.13 -16.06 4.51
CA ILE A 64 -7.91 -15.99 3.27
C ILE A 64 -7.71 -14.61 2.59
N ALA A 65 -7.77 -13.53 3.35
CA ALA A 65 -7.56 -12.19 2.82
C ALA A 65 -6.18 -12.04 2.16
N VAL A 66 -5.15 -12.52 2.84
CA VAL A 66 -3.77 -12.51 2.33
C VAL A 66 -3.64 -13.41 1.09
N ALA A 67 -4.28 -14.58 1.07
CA ALA A 67 -4.25 -15.49 -0.07
C ALA A 67 -4.95 -14.89 -1.30
N VAL A 68 -6.12 -14.26 -1.13
CA VAL A 68 -6.83 -13.54 -2.20
C VAL A 68 -5.98 -12.39 -2.74
N GLY A 69 -5.41 -11.58 -1.84
CA GLY A 69 -4.53 -10.48 -2.25
C GLY A 69 -3.28 -10.99 -2.97
N ALA A 70 -2.66 -12.08 -2.48
CA ALA A 70 -1.50 -12.71 -3.12
C ALA A 70 -1.84 -13.20 -4.54
N ALA A 71 -3.00 -13.84 -4.72
CA ALA A 71 -3.47 -14.29 -6.03
C ALA A 71 -3.68 -13.10 -6.99
N CYS A 72 -4.30 -12.03 -6.52
CA CYS A 72 -4.48 -10.79 -7.30
C CYS A 72 -3.12 -10.21 -7.72
N GLY A 73 -2.20 -10.03 -6.79
CA GLY A 73 -0.87 -9.49 -7.07
C GLY A 73 -0.03 -10.40 -7.97
N LEU A 74 -0.17 -11.73 -7.83
CA LEU A 74 0.48 -12.70 -8.70
C LEU A 74 0.00 -12.55 -10.15
N VAL A 75 -1.31 -12.43 -10.38
CA VAL A 75 -1.89 -12.25 -11.72
C VAL A 75 -1.40 -10.95 -12.34
N ILE A 76 -1.40 -9.84 -11.60
CA ILE A 76 -0.85 -8.56 -12.06
C ILE A 76 0.63 -8.71 -12.44
N GLY A 77 1.41 -9.31 -11.53
CA GLY A 77 2.84 -9.54 -11.74
C GLY A 77 3.14 -10.41 -12.96
N LEU A 78 2.33 -11.45 -13.23
CA LEU A 78 2.45 -12.28 -14.44
C LEU A 78 2.20 -11.47 -15.71
N VAL A 79 1.15 -10.66 -15.74
CA VAL A 79 0.81 -9.82 -16.90
C VAL A 79 1.90 -8.79 -17.18
N ILE A 80 2.47 -8.17 -16.14
CA ILE A 80 3.54 -7.18 -16.28
C ILE A 80 4.86 -7.85 -16.65
N ALA A 81 5.30 -8.86 -15.88
CA ALA A 81 6.62 -9.46 -16.04
C ALA A 81 6.78 -10.32 -17.29
N TYR A 82 5.74 -11.06 -17.67
CA TYR A 82 5.77 -11.98 -18.80
C TYR A 82 4.96 -11.50 -20.00
N GLY A 83 3.81 -10.83 -19.74
CA GLY A 83 3.02 -10.20 -20.80
C GLY A 83 3.64 -8.92 -21.35
N LYS A 84 4.66 -8.35 -20.67
CA LYS A 84 5.34 -7.10 -21.04
C LYS A 84 4.38 -5.90 -21.17
N VAL A 85 3.26 -5.94 -20.46
CA VAL A 85 2.30 -4.84 -20.42
C VAL A 85 2.87 -3.73 -19.53
N ILE A 86 2.68 -2.49 -19.94
CA ILE A 86 3.11 -1.31 -19.15
C ILE A 86 2.39 -1.33 -17.79
N PRO A 87 3.11 -1.23 -16.66
CA PRO A 87 2.55 -1.39 -15.32
C PRO A 87 1.29 -0.58 -15.07
N ILE A 88 1.30 0.70 -15.41
CA ILE A 88 0.16 1.59 -15.17
C ILE A 88 -1.10 1.14 -15.93
N ILE A 89 -0.96 0.66 -17.16
CA ILE A 89 -2.08 0.17 -17.98
C ILE A 89 -2.63 -1.14 -17.41
N ALA A 90 -1.74 -2.08 -17.06
CA ALA A 90 -2.14 -3.35 -16.46
C ALA A 90 -2.89 -3.12 -15.15
N THR A 91 -2.32 -2.33 -14.24
CA THR A 91 -2.91 -2.10 -12.91
C THR A 91 -4.21 -1.28 -12.98
N MET A 92 -4.36 -0.35 -13.95
CA MET A 92 -5.66 0.30 -14.22
C MET A 92 -6.72 -0.72 -14.66
N GLY A 93 -6.40 -1.63 -15.56
CA GLY A 93 -7.31 -2.69 -15.98
C GLY A 93 -7.73 -3.56 -14.79
N PHE A 94 -6.77 -4.01 -13.98
CA PHE A 94 -7.05 -4.81 -12.78
C PHE A 94 -7.77 -4.03 -11.68
N MET A 95 -7.58 -2.72 -11.58
CA MET A 95 -8.38 -1.86 -10.70
C MET A 95 -9.89 -2.01 -10.97
N TYR A 96 -10.30 -1.94 -12.24
CA TYR A 96 -11.71 -2.13 -12.61
C TYR A 96 -12.17 -3.57 -12.43
N ILE A 97 -11.35 -4.56 -12.80
CA ILE A 97 -11.67 -5.99 -12.65
C ILE A 97 -11.91 -6.33 -11.18
N TYR A 98 -10.97 -6.01 -10.29
CA TYR A 98 -11.08 -6.37 -8.87
C TYR A 98 -12.17 -5.57 -8.16
N ARG A 99 -12.40 -4.32 -8.57
CA ARG A 99 -13.52 -3.53 -8.07
C ARG A 99 -14.85 -4.15 -8.51
N GLY A 100 -14.98 -4.53 -9.76
CA GLY A 100 -16.15 -5.24 -10.29
C GLY A 100 -16.38 -6.58 -9.58
N MET A 101 -15.32 -7.37 -9.35
CA MET A 101 -15.41 -8.61 -8.59
C MET A 101 -15.89 -8.39 -7.16
N ALA A 102 -15.46 -7.32 -6.49
CA ALA A 102 -15.95 -6.97 -5.15
C ALA A 102 -17.46 -6.72 -5.13
N TYR A 103 -18.00 -6.05 -6.15
CA TYR A 103 -19.45 -5.85 -6.31
C TYR A 103 -20.17 -7.16 -6.64
N LEU A 104 -19.61 -8.00 -7.51
CA LEU A 104 -20.22 -9.27 -7.91
C LEU A 104 -20.35 -10.25 -6.74
N ILE A 105 -19.28 -10.48 -5.96
CA ILE A 105 -19.32 -11.42 -4.83
C ILE A 105 -20.24 -10.97 -3.70
N SER A 106 -20.53 -9.67 -3.63
CA SER A 106 -21.38 -9.08 -2.59
C SER A 106 -22.81 -8.83 -3.04
N ASN A 107 -23.16 -9.05 -4.32
CA ASN A 107 -24.40 -8.57 -4.92
C ASN A 107 -24.67 -7.09 -4.63
N SER A 108 -23.60 -6.28 -4.59
CA SER A 108 -23.63 -4.87 -4.18
C SER A 108 -24.09 -4.60 -2.74
N GLU A 109 -24.20 -5.64 -1.92
CA GLU A 109 -24.57 -5.53 -0.51
C GLU A 109 -23.32 -5.30 0.37
N TRP A 110 -23.55 -4.77 1.55
CA TRP A 110 -22.51 -4.57 2.57
C TRP A 110 -22.59 -5.69 3.62
N ALA A 111 -21.44 -6.03 4.21
CA ALA A 111 -21.41 -6.75 5.47
C ALA A 111 -21.23 -5.71 6.60
N SER A 112 -22.28 -5.53 7.39
CA SER A 112 -22.31 -4.56 8.50
C SER A 112 -21.62 -5.11 9.76
N ALA A 113 -21.44 -4.26 10.76
CA ALA A 113 -20.85 -4.63 12.05
C ALA A 113 -21.53 -5.82 12.74
N GLU A 114 -22.83 -6.02 12.53
CA GLU A 114 -23.59 -7.16 13.06
C GLU A 114 -23.18 -8.48 12.43
N ASN A 115 -22.83 -8.46 11.13
CA ASN A 115 -22.40 -9.63 10.38
C ASN A 115 -20.98 -10.05 10.73
N LEU A 116 -20.15 -9.13 11.23
CA LEU A 116 -18.70 -9.34 11.44
C LEU A 116 -18.36 -9.96 12.80
N GLY A 117 -19.34 -10.27 13.65
CA GLY A 117 -19.14 -10.97 14.92
C GLY A 117 -17.97 -10.41 15.75
N THR A 118 -17.07 -11.30 16.17
CA THR A 118 -15.88 -10.95 16.96
C THR A 118 -14.71 -10.42 16.14
N PHE A 119 -14.75 -10.51 14.80
CA PHE A 119 -13.66 -10.07 13.93
C PHE A 119 -13.35 -8.57 14.06
N LYS A 120 -14.39 -7.73 14.21
CA LYS A 120 -14.25 -6.30 14.48
C LYS A 120 -13.49 -6.01 15.77
N ASN A 121 -13.51 -6.94 16.75
CA ASN A 121 -12.84 -6.75 18.03
C ASN A 121 -11.31 -6.79 17.89
N PHE A 122 -10.76 -7.35 16.80
CA PHE A 122 -9.32 -7.31 16.55
C PHE A 122 -8.79 -5.88 16.52
N ALA A 123 -9.46 -4.97 15.80
CA ALA A 123 -9.06 -3.56 15.73
C ALA A 123 -9.39 -2.75 17.00
N LEU A 124 -10.25 -3.27 17.89
CA LEU A 124 -10.53 -2.68 19.20
C LEU A 124 -9.56 -3.18 20.27
N GLY A 125 -9.00 -4.38 20.07
CA GLY A 125 -8.09 -5.04 21.00
C GLY A 125 -6.77 -4.28 21.18
N LYS A 126 -6.22 -4.41 22.39
CA LYS A 126 -4.91 -3.87 22.75
C LYS A 126 -4.03 -4.97 23.31
N THR A 127 -2.80 -5.02 22.84
CA THR A 127 -1.75 -5.91 23.36
C THR A 127 -0.61 -5.04 23.84
N LEU A 128 -0.14 -5.23 25.06
CA LEU A 128 0.91 -4.42 25.71
C LEU A 128 0.61 -2.89 25.66
N GLY A 129 -0.66 -2.51 25.82
CA GLY A 129 -1.08 -1.09 25.83
C GLY A 129 -1.26 -0.44 24.47
N LEU A 130 -0.80 -1.06 23.37
CA LEU A 130 -0.97 -0.58 22.00
C LEU A 130 -2.07 -1.37 21.27
N ASN A 131 -2.74 -0.69 20.34
CA ASN A 131 -3.77 -1.32 19.50
C ASN A 131 -3.15 -2.39 18.58
N ASN A 132 -3.87 -3.51 18.41
CA ASN A 132 -3.38 -4.65 17.60
C ASN A 132 -3.04 -4.27 16.15
N VAL A 133 -3.77 -3.33 15.56
CA VAL A 133 -3.51 -2.85 14.19
C VAL A 133 -2.17 -2.12 14.11
N ILE A 134 -1.80 -1.38 15.16
CA ILE A 134 -0.49 -0.70 15.24
C ILE A 134 0.63 -1.75 15.32
N TRP A 135 0.44 -2.83 16.09
CA TRP A 135 1.42 -3.93 16.15
C TRP A 135 1.63 -4.59 14.79
N VAL A 136 0.54 -4.86 14.06
CA VAL A 136 0.65 -5.40 12.68
C VAL A 136 1.46 -4.44 11.79
N THR A 137 1.19 -3.13 11.89
CA THR A 137 1.94 -2.13 11.14
C THR A 137 3.43 -2.15 11.48
N ILE A 138 3.78 -2.15 12.76
CA ILE A 138 5.17 -2.20 13.21
C ILE A 138 5.86 -3.47 12.70
N ILE A 139 5.21 -4.63 12.81
CA ILE A 139 5.75 -5.91 12.35
C ILE A 139 6.02 -5.86 10.83
N CYS A 140 5.08 -5.35 10.03
CA CYS A 140 5.27 -5.18 8.60
C CYS A 140 6.47 -4.29 8.28
N TYR A 141 6.61 -3.15 8.98
CA TYR A 141 7.74 -2.23 8.77
C TYR A 141 9.08 -2.86 9.15
N VAL A 142 9.14 -3.59 10.27
CA VAL A 142 10.36 -4.30 10.70
C VAL A 142 10.75 -5.37 9.66
N ILE A 143 9.80 -6.18 9.21
CA ILE A 143 10.07 -7.22 8.19
C ILE A 143 10.58 -6.56 6.90
N PHE A 144 9.90 -5.52 6.40
CA PHE A 144 10.32 -4.81 5.19
C PHE A 144 11.69 -4.17 5.34
N PHE A 145 11.96 -3.55 6.49
CA PHE A 145 13.26 -2.95 6.77
C PHE A 145 14.39 -3.99 6.72
N VAL A 146 14.17 -5.15 7.35
CA VAL A 146 15.14 -6.26 7.32
C VAL A 146 15.32 -6.78 5.89
N VAL A 147 14.21 -7.04 5.19
CA VAL A 147 14.26 -7.57 3.82
C VAL A 147 14.97 -6.62 2.87
N MET A 148 14.59 -5.35 2.88
CA MET A 148 15.13 -4.36 1.93
C MET A 148 16.59 -4.01 2.21
N LYS A 149 17.01 -3.97 3.48
CA LYS A 149 18.36 -3.55 3.86
C LYS A 149 19.37 -4.68 3.86
N TRP A 150 18.99 -5.88 4.34
CA TRP A 150 19.96 -6.95 4.63
C TRP A 150 19.87 -8.19 3.74
N THR A 151 18.79 -8.36 2.96
CA THR A 151 18.64 -9.55 2.14
C THR A 151 19.12 -9.38 0.70
N LYS A 152 19.34 -10.50 0.01
CA LYS A 152 19.63 -10.52 -1.44
C LYS A 152 18.46 -9.95 -2.25
N VAL A 153 17.23 -10.20 -1.79
CA VAL A 153 16.00 -9.73 -2.48
C VAL A 153 15.96 -8.21 -2.52
N GLY A 154 16.19 -7.54 -1.39
CA GLY A 154 16.23 -6.07 -1.36
C GLY A 154 17.26 -5.51 -2.32
N ARG A 155 18.51 -6.05 -2.30
CA ARG A 155 19.55 -5.62 -3.25
C ARG A 155 19.16 -5.81 -4.72
N MET A 156 18.49 -6.93 -5.06
CA MET A 156 18.03 -7.19 -6.42
C MET A 156 16.92 -6.21 -6.84
N VAL A 157 15.99 -5.85 -5.93
CA VAL A 157 14.96 -4.84 -6.19
C VAL A 157 15.59 -3.48 -6.52
N TYR A 158 16.54 -3.01 -5.72
CA TYR A 158 17.27 -1.76 -6.01
C TYR A 158 18.07 -1.82 -7.30
N ALA A 159 18.74 -2.94 -7.59
CA ALA A 159 19.53 -3.12 -8.81
C ALA A 159 18.66 -3.05 -10.07
N VAL A 160 17.50 -3.76 -10.07
CA VAL A 160 16.54 -3.73 -11.19
C VAL A 160 16.00 -2.33 -11.43
N GLY A 161 15.71 -1.59 -10.36
CA GLY A 161 15.20 -0.23 -10.47
C GLY A 161 16.25 0.82 -10.88
N SER A 162 17.52 0.61 -10.51
CA SER A 162 18.59 1.52 -10.88
C SER A 162 18.98 1.41 -12.35
N ASN A 163 19.14 0.18 -12.86
CA ASN A 163 19.39 -0.09 -14.27
C ASN A 163 19.00 -1.54 -14.58
N ARG A 164 17.89 -1.70 -15.26
CA ARG A 164 17.30 -2.99 -15.58
C ARG A 164 18.19 -3.84 -16.52
N GLU A 165 18.86 -3.22 -17.48
CA GLU A 165 19.74 -3.92 -18.42
C GLU A 165 21.01 -4.40 -17.73
N ALA A 166 21.66 -3.53 -16.95
CA ALA A 166 22.84 -3.90 -16.17
C ALA A 166 22.52 -4.99 -15.15
N ALA A 167 21.37 -4.94 -14.50
CA ALA A 167 20.91 -5.98 -13.59
C ALA A 167 20.75 -7.34 -14.31
N ALA A 168 20.17 -7.34 -15.51
CA ALA A 168 19.99 -8.54 -16.32
C ALA A 168 21.36 -9.14 -16.75
N ILE A 169 22.29 -8.31 -17.20
CA ILE A 169 23.66 -8.74 -17.57
C ILE A 169 24.39 -9.32 -16.34
N SER A 170 24.13 -8.78 -15.15
CA SER A 170 24.68 -9.28 -13.88
C SER A 170 24.00 -10.58 -13.39
N GLY A 171 23.13 -11.20 -14.19
CA GLY A 171 22.47 -12.47 -13.87
C GLY A 171 21.20 -12.35 -13.02
N ILE A 172 20.69 -11.13 -12.76
CA ILE A 172 19.45 -10.94 -12.03
C ILE A 172 18.25 -11.17 -12.96
N ASN A 173 17.37 -12.10 -12.60
CA ASN A 173 16.14 -12.32 -13.34
C ASN A 173 15.11 -11.22 -13.03
N THR A 174 15.11 -10.16 -13.84
CA THR A 174 14.26 -8.98 -13.64
C THR A 174 12.76 -9.32 -13.63
N LYS A 175 12.31 -10.30 -14.45
CA LYS A 175 10.91 -10.75 -14.48
C LYS A 175 10.47 -11.38 -13.16
N LYS A 176 11.35 -12.18 -12.53
CA LYS A 176 11.05 -12.77 -11.20
C LYS A 176 10.97 -11.70 -10.12
N ILE A 177 11.79 -10.64 -10.22
CA ILE A 177 11.74 -9.51 -9.28
C ILE A 177 10.43 -8.72 -9.45
N ASP A 178 10.03 -8.41 -10.68
CA ASP A 178 8.74 -7.76 -10.95
C ASP A 178 7.59 -8.61 -10.39
N LEU A 179 7.53 -9.90 -10.73
CA LEU A 179 6.52 -10.83 -10.23
C LEU A 179 6.45 -10.83 -8.70
N LEU A 180 7.60 -10.93 -8.04
CA LEU A 180 7.68 -10.93 -6.57
C LEU A 180 7.16 -9.64 -5.97
N VAL A 181 7.54 -8.49 -6.51
CA VAL A 181 7.15 -7.18 -5.96
C VAL A 181 5.65 -6.96 -6.06
N TYR A 182 5.02 -7.26 -7.21
CA TYR A 182 3.57 -7.15 -7.35
C TYR A 182 2.82 -8.19 -6.50
N THR A 183 3.36 -9.41 -6.36
CA THR A 183 2.78 -10.42 -5.46
C THR A 183 2.82 -9.95 -4.00
N VAL A 184 3.95 -9.39 -3.55
CA VAL A 184 4.08 -8.83 -2.20
C VAL A 184 3.14 -7.64 -2.00
N MET A 185 2.98 -6.76 -3.02
CA MET A 185 1.99 -5.69 -2.96
C MET A 185 0.57 -6.25 -2.77
N GLY A 186 0.22 -7.30 -3.52
CA GLY A 186 -1.07 -7.98 -3.36
C GLY A 186 -1.25 -8.60 -1.98
N ILE A 187 -0.23 -9.26 -1.41
CA ILE A 187 -0.24 -9.80 -0.04
C ILE A 187 -0.57 -8.71 0.97
N LEU A 188 0.12 -7.56 0.89
CA LEU A 188 -0.12 -6.45 1.80
C LEU A 188 -1.49 -5.80 1.57
N ALA A 189 -1.95 -5.68 0.32
CA ALA A 189 -3.29 -5.21 0.01
C ALA A 189 -4.37 -6.15 0.59
N GLY A 190 -4.15 -7.47 0.50
CA GLY A 190 -5.02 -8.47 1.10
C GLY A 190 -5.08 -8.35 2.63
N LEU A 191 -3.93 -8.28 3.28
CA LEU A 191 -3.84 -8.04 4.72
C LEU A 191 -4.56 -6.75 5.12
N CYS A 192 -4.35 -5.66 4.37
CA CYS A 192 -5.01 -4.37 4.57
C CYS A 192 -6.53 -4.47 4.37
N GLY A 193 -7.01 -5.35 3.48
CA GLY A 193 -8.44 -5.63 3.30
C GLY A 193 -9.08 -6.16 4.59
N ALA A 194 -8.48 -7.18 5.20
CA ALA A 194 -8.95 -7.71 6.49
C ALA A 194 -8.84 -6.68 7.61
N LEU A 195 -7.73 -5.94 7.70
CA LEU A 195 -7.54 -4.88 8.69
C LEU A 195 -8.58 -3.76 8.53
N ALA A 196 -8.86 -3.32 7.31
CA ALA A 196 -9.84 -2.28 7.03
C ALA A 196 -11.25 -2.71 7.46
N VAL A 197 -11.65 -3.94 7.15
CA VAL A 197 -12.94 -4.51 7.61
C VAL A 197 -13.03 -4.50 9.13
N SER A 198 -11.96 -4.86 9.83
CA SER A 198 -11.94 -4.82 11.30
C SER A 198 -11.97 -3.39 11.86
N VAL A 199 -11.21 -2.45 11.25
CA VAL A 199 -11.11 -1.05 11.69
C VAL A 199 -12.43 -0.29 11.48
N TYR A 200 -13.04 -0.45 10.30
CA TYR A 200 -14.29 0.25 9.94
C TYR A 200 -15.55 -0.51 10.38
N ALA A 201 -15.37 -1.71 10.92
CA ALA A 201 -16.46 -2.62 11.32
C ALA A 201 -17.50 -2.80 10.18
N SER A 202 -17.05 -2.77 8.95
CA SER A 202 -17.90 -3.02 7.78
C SER A 202 -17.04 -3.45 6.58
N ALA A 203 -17.60 -4.27 5.69
CA ALA A 203 -17.02 -4.56 4.39
C ALA A 203 -17.92 -3.97 3.31
N GLN A 204 -17.31 -3.19 2.41
CA GLN A 204 -18.02 -2.47 1.34
C GLN A 204 -17.26 -2.64 0.03
N PRO A 205 -17.95 -2.82 -1.12
CA PRO A 205 -17.30 -2.98 -2.42
C PRO A 205 -16.48 -1.76 -2.85
N ASN A 206 -16.84 -0.56 -2.39
CA ASN A 206 -16.14 0.69 -2.67
C ASN A 206 -15.16 1.12 -1.55
N MET A 207 -14.79 0.20 -0.65
CA MET A 207 -13.87 0.50 0.45
C MET A 207 -12.58 1.14 -0.06
N LEU A 208 -12.15 2.21 0.61
CA LEU A 208 -10.92 2.95 0.29
C LEU A 208 -10.81 3.40 -1.18
N TYR A 209 -11.94 3.73 -1.81
CA TYR A 209 -11.97 4.28 -3.17
C TYR A 209 -11.07 5.51 -3.30
N ALA A 210 -10.29 5.57 -4.38
CA ALA A 210 -9.31 6.63 -4.68
C ALA A 210 -8.16 6.79 -3.66
N LYS A 211 -7.94 5.81 -2.76
CA LYS A 211 -6.84 5.85 -1.78
C LYS A 211 -5.50 5.37 -2.34
N GLU A 212 -5.48 4.80 -3.52
CA GLU A 212 -4.24 4.48 -4.25
C GLU A 212 -3.35 5.71 -4.43
N MET A 213 -3.93 6.89 -4.66
CA MET A 213 -3.18 8.13 -4.79
C MET A 213 -2.54 8.57 -3.47
N ASP A 214 -3.24 8.42 -2.33
CA ASP A 214 -2.68 8.69 -1.01
C ASP A 214 -1.48 7.75 -0.72
N VAL A 215 -1.54 6.48 -1.16
CA VAL A 215 -0.45 5.50 -0.99
C VAL A 215 0.78 5.85 -1.82
N ILE A 216 0.59 6.22 -3.09
CA ILE A 216 1.68 6.69 -3.97
C ILE A 216 2.29 7.96 -3.39
N ALA A 217 1.45 8.92 -3.01
CA ALA A 217 1.89 10.19 -2.44
C ALA A 217 2.70 9.99 -1.15
N ALA A 218 2.31 9.05 -0.27
CA ALA A 218 3.07 8.71 0.93
C ALA A 218 4.51 8.32 0.58
N CYS A 219 4.70 7.48 -0.43
CA CYS A 219 6.02 7.05 -0.87
C CYS A 219 6.83 8.22 -1.45
N VAL A 220 6.21 9.03 -2.32
CA VAL A 220 6.89 10.15 -2.99
C VAL A 220 7.27 11.26 -2.00
N ILE A 221 6.38 11.62 -1.06
CA ILE A 221 6.67 12.53 0.05
C ILE A 221 7.82 11.99 0.89
N GLY A 222 7.90 10.66 1.08
CA GLY A 222 8.99 9.98 1.76
C GLY A 222 10.30 9.89 0.97
N GLY A 223 10.38 10.51 -0.22
CA GLY A 223 11.59 10.55 -1.04
C GLY A 223 11.80 9.32 -1.92
N VAL A 224 10.76 8.52 -2.16
CA VAL A 224 10.82 7.41 -3.11
C VAL A 224 10.71 7.95 -4.53
N SER A 225 11.65 7.55 -5.40
CA SER A 225 11.66 7.94 -6.81
C SER A 225 10.63 7.17 -7.63
N MET A 226 9.82 7.86 -8.40
CA MET A 226 8.89 7.25 -9.37
C MET A 226 9.63 6.64 -10.58
N SER A 227 10.88 7.03 -10.82
CA SER A 227 11.72 6.47 -11.88
C SER A 227 12.45 5.18 -11.47
N GLY A 228 12.26 4.72 -10.23
CA GLY A 228 12.91 3.54 -9.68
C GLY A 228 14.28 3.77 -9.03
N GLY A 229 14.81 2.74 -8.42
CA GLY A 229 16.18 2.64 -7.88
C GLY A 229 16.50 3.44 -6.62
N ARG A 230 15.63 4.36 -6.19
CA ARG A 230 15.85 5.25 -5.04
C ARG A 230 14.63 5.31 -4.13
N GLY A 231 14.84 5.11 -2.85
CA GLY A 231 13.82 5.16 -1.81
C GLY A 231 14.21 4.31 -0.62
N THR A 232 13.59 4.52 0.53
CA THR A 232 13.86 3.77 1.76
C THR A 232 12.58 3.43 2.51
N VAL A 233 12.62 2.37 3.30
CA VAL A 233 11.49 1.97 4.16
C VAL A 233 11.18 3.05 5.19
N SER A 234 12.20 3.67 5.77
CA SER A 234 12.04 4.80 6.69
C SER A 234 11.44 6.02 6.00
N GLY A 235 11.80 6.28 4.73
CA GLY A 235 11.17 7.32 3.93
C GLY A 235 9.68 7.09 3.75
N ALA A 236 9.28 5.88 3.32
CA ALA A 236 7.85 5.52 3.17
C ALA A 236 7.09 5.65 4.51
N LEU A 237 7.72 5.29 5.65
CA LEU A 237 7.14 5.49 6.97
C LEU A 237 6.91 6.98 7.26
N LEU A 238 7.92 7.82 7.09
CA LEU A 238 7.82 9.26 7.36
C LEU A 238 6.80 9.93 6.44
N GLY A 239 6.79 9.59 5.15
CA GLY A 239 5.82 10.13 4.21
C GLY A 239 4.38 9.75 4.55
N SER A 240 4.15 8.48 4.93
CA SER A 240 2.82 8.04 5.38
C SER A 240 2.38 8.69 6.71
N LEU A 241 3.31 8.95 7.62
CA LEU A 241 3.04 9.69 8.86
C LEU A 241 2.70 11.16 8.57
N ILE A 242 3.41 11.81 7.65
CA ILE A 242 3.10 13.19 7.23
C ILE A 242 1.68 13.26 6.68
N LEU A 243 1.29 12.33 5.79
CA LEU A 243 -0.09 12.29 5.27
C LEU A 243 -1.13 12.02 6.36
N ALA A 244 -0.81 11.15 7.33
CA ALA A 244 -1.68 10.89 8.48
C ALA A 244 -1.88 12.14 9.34
N ILE A 245 -0.81 12.92 9.57
CA ILE A 245 -0.88 14.18 10.30
C ILE A 245 -1.72 15.21 9.54
N ILE A 246 -1.49 15.36 8.23
CA ILE A 246 -2.28 16.27 7.37
C ILE A 246 -3.75 15.88 7.42
N ALA A 247 -4.08 14.59 7.22
CA ALA A 247 -5.46 14.10 7.27
C ALA A 247 -6.15 14.37 8.60
N LYS A 248 -5.40 14.39 9.70
CA LYS A 248 -5.93 14.71 11.03
C LYS A 248 -5.98 16.22 11.31
N ALA A 249 -5.05 16.98 10.80
CA ALA A 249 -4.96 18.43 11.05
C ALA A 249 -6.04 19.21 10.29
N LEU A 250 -6.36 18.83 9.04
CA LEU A 250 -7.32 19.57 8.21
C LEU A 250 -8.69 19.77 8.87
N PRO A 251 -9.33 18.73 9.46
CA PRO A 251 -10.60 18.93 10.19
C PRO A 251 -10.44 19.83 11.43
N LEU A 252 -9.29 19.79 12.10
CA LEU A 252 -9.06 20.58 13.32
C LEU A 252 -8.93 22.07 13.03
N VAL A 253 -8.51 22.46 11.83
CA VAL A 253 -8.45 23.86 11.38
C VAL A 253 -9.74 24.30 10.67
N GLY A 254 -10.81 23.50 10.76
CA GLY A 254 -12.14 23.86 10.22
C GLY A 254 -12.30 23.63 8.72
N ILE A 255 -11.41 22.89 8.06
CA ILE A 255 -11.54 22.58 6.64
C ILE A 255 -12.59 21.46 6.47
N GLU A 256 -13.67 21.78 5.76
CA GLU A 256 -14.76 20.84 5.47
C GLU A 256 -14.27 19.60 4.71
N SER A 257 -14.91 18.45 4.94
CA SER A 257 -14.53 17.17 4.34
C SER A 257 -14.44 17.21 2.82
N ILE A 258 -15.28 18.00 2.16
CA ILE A 258 -15.28 18.17 0.69
C ILE A 258 -14.00 18.87 0.23
N ALA A 259 -13.54 19.91 0.94
CA ALA A 259 -12.34 20.67 0.61
C ALA A 259 -11.05 19.91 0.96
N GLN A 260 -11.07 18.94 1.87
CA GLN A 260 -9.87 18.21 2.31
C GLN A 260 -9.15 17.51 1.18
N ASN A 261 -9.85 16.94 0.20
CA ASN A 261 -9.23 16.27 -0.94
C ASN A 261 -8.52 17.29 -1.85
N THR A 262 -9.09 18.47 -2.05
CA THR A 262 -8.46 19.56 -2.82
C THR A 262 -7.18 20.04 -2.14
N VAL A 263 -7.24 20.30 -0.83
CA VAL A 263 -6.08 20.74 -0.05
C VAL A 263 -4.98 19.69 -0.05
N LYS A 264 -5.31 18.40 0.16
CA LYS A 264 -4.36 17.30 0.04
C LYS A 264 -3.71 17.24 -1.34
N GLY A 265 -4.51 17.36 -2.41
CA GLY A 265 -4.00 17.36 -3.79
C GLY A 265 -2.99 18.48 -4.03
N ILE A 266 -3.27 19.69 -3.56
CA ILE A 266 -2.34 20.82 -3.65
C ILE A 266 -1.05 20.53 -2.87
N ILE A 267 -1.14 20.05 -1.64
CA ILE A 267 0.03 19.72 -0.81
C ILE A 267 0.88 18.67 -1.50
N ILE A 268 0.26 17.58 -2.00
CA ILE A 268 0.96 16.51 -2.71
C ILE A 268 1.68 17.07 -3.93
N MET A 269 1.01 17.90 -4.75
CA MET A 269 1.60 18.52 -5.95
C MET A 269 2.83 19.36 -5.60
N VAL A 270 2.72 20.21 -4.59
CA VAL A 270 3.83 21.08 -4.13
C VAL A 270 5.02 20.24 -3.67
N VAL A 271 4.77 19.20 -2.85
CA VAL A 271 5.83 18.31 -2.34
C VAL A 271 6.50 17.52 -3.47
N VAL A 272 5.73 17.03 -4.43
CA VAL A 272 6.26 16.29 -5.59
C VAL A 272 7.14 17.22 -6.44
N ILE A 273 6.70 18.45 -6.73
CA ILE A 273 7.49 19.44 -7.48
C ILE A 273 8.80 19.73 -6.74
N LEU A 274 8.75 20.01 -5.44
CA LEU A 274 9.93 20.25 -4.63
C LEU A 274 10.90 19.06 -4.64
N ASN A 275 10.37 17.84 -4.52
CA ASN A 275 11.18 16.61 -4.57
C ASN A 275 11.89 16.47 -5.93
N VAL A 276 11.17 16.65 -7.04
CA VAL A 276 11.74 16.55 -8.40
C VAL A 276 12.79 17.63 -8.63
N VAL A 277 12.54 18.88 -8.21
CA VAL A 277 13.51 19.98 -8.35
C VAL A 277 14.78 19.71 -7.54
N THR A 278 14.61 19.26 -6.29
CA THR A 278 15.74 18.91 -5.40
C THR A 278 16.57 17.75 -5.95
N GLN A 279 15.92 16.69 -6.46
CA GLN A 279 16.62 15.56 -7.08
C GLN A 279 17.43 16.00 -8.30
N ARG A 280 16.84 16.81 -9.19
CA ARG A 280 17.55 17.34 -10.37
C ARG A 280 18.75 18.21 -9.99
N ALA A 281 18.62 19.02 -8.93
CA ALA A 281 19.71 19.86 -8.42
C ALA A 281 20.87 18.98 -7.88
N MET A 282 20.55 17.94 -7.10
CA MET A 282 21.56 16.99 -6.60
C MET A 282 22.25 16.20 -7.72
N ASP A 283 21.50 15.74 -8.73
CA ASP A 283 22.08 15.00 -9.87
C ASP A 283 23.04 15.90 -10.67
N LYS A 284 22.70 17.17 -10.88
CA LYS A 284 23.61 18.16 -11.52
C LYS A 284 24.86 18.42 -10.68
N SER A 285 24.74 18.52 -9.37
CA SER A 285 25.88 18.72 -8.46
C SER A 285 26.83 17.52 -8.48
N ASN A 286 26.28 16.29 -8.47
CA ASN A 286 27.06 15.05 -8.52
C ASN A 286 27.79 14.87 -9.88
N LEU A 287 27.24 15.34 -10.99
CA LEU A 287 27.91 15.33 -12.29
C LEU A 287 29.09 16.29 -12.32
N LYS A 288 28.91 17.52 -11.82
CA LYS A 288 30.01 18.50 -11.73
C LYS A 288 31.17 18.04 -10.84
N GLY A 289 30.90 17.31 -9.76
CA GLY A 289 31.93 16.73 -8.88
C GLY A 289 32.67 15.52 -9.47
N ARG A 290 32.24 14.98 -10.62
CA ARG A 290 32.94 13.91 -11.35
C ARG A 290 33.81 14.40 -12.50
N GLU A 291 33.62 15.66 -12.91
CA GLU A 291 34.38 16.30 -13.98
C GLU A 291 35.60 17.10 -13.44
N MET A 292 35.71 17.22 -12.11
CA MET A 292 36.88 17.74 -11.39
C MET A 292 37.74 16.60 -10.84
#